data_d01c6e517a642f97f1ad0dee69a7b98f
#
_entry.id   d01c6e517a642f97f1ad0dee69a7b98f
#
_cell.length_a   1.000
_cell.length_b   1.000
_cell.length_c   1.000
_cell.angle_alpha   90.00
_cell.angle_beta   90.00
_cell.angle_gamma   90.00
#
_symmetry.space_group_name_H-M   'P 1'
#
loop_
_entity.id
_entity.type
_entity.pdbx_description
1 polymer ?
#
loop_
_entity_poly.entity_id
_entity_poly.type
_entity_poly.pdbx_seq_one_letter_code
_entity_poly.pdbx_strand_id
1 'polypeptide(L)' 'MQAFRISGTAPFGSQRQKFSMDIVASSSEDAEHRCYSIIGSRHKANRRTIDIES' A
#
# COMPACT_ATOMS: atom_id res chain seq x y z
N MET A 1 -11.14 -15.67 -2.68
CA MET A 1 -10.49 -14.40 -2.43
C MET A 1 -10.82 -13.90 -1.04
N GLN A 2 -9.89 -13.25 -0.41
CA GLN A 2 -10.05 -12.75 0.94
C GLN A 2 -9.75 -11.26 0.97
N ALA A 3 -10.36 -10.56 1.93
CA ALA A 3 -10.07 -9.15 2.14
C ALA A 3 -8.89 -9.04 3.11
N PHE A 4 -7.86 -8.31 2.71
CA PHE A 4 -6.68 -8.07 3.53
C PHE A 4 -6.61 -6.60 3.88
N ARG A 5 -6.34 -6.31 5.14
CA ARG A 5 -6.11 -4.93 5.55
C ARG A 5 -4.62 -4.66 5.50
N ILE A 6 -4.24 -3.76 4.62
CA ILE A 6 -2.85 -3.37 4.45
C ILE A 6 -2.66 -2.00 5.09
N SER A 7 -1.71 -1.89 5.97
CA SER A 7 -1.38 -0.62 6.60
C SER A 7 0.12 -0.38 6.51
N GLY A 8 0.50 0.88 6.47
CA GLY A 8 1.90 1.25 6.36
C GLY A 8 2.05 2.75 6.27
N THR A 9 3.20 3.17 5.77
CA THR A 9 3.48 4.59 5.56
C THR A 9 4.01 4.82 4.16
N ALA A 10 3.71 6.00 3.64
CA ALA A 10 4.18 6.40 2.32
C ALA A 10 4.40 7.91 2.30
N PRO A 11 5.30 8.41 1.43
CA PRO A 11 5.52 9.84 1.30
C PRO A 11 4.39 10.46 0.50
N PHE A 12 3.63 11.32 1.14
CA PHE A 12 2.60 12.11 0.49
C PHE A 12 3.02 13.58 0.56
N GLY A 13 3.46 14.11 -0.57
CA GLY A 13 4.01 15.45 -0.58
C GLY A 13 5.35 15.50 0.15
N SER A 14 5.50 16.41 1.10
CA SER A 14 6.75 16.60 1.83
C SER A 14 6.83 15.79 3.13
N GLN A 15 5.79 15.06 3.48
CA GLN A 15 5.73 14.31 4.74
C GLN A 15 5.32 12.88 4.51
N ARG A 16 5.80 12.00 5.39
CA ARG A 16 5.33 10.62 5.41
C ARG A 16 4.04 10.54 6.21
N GLN A 17 3.07 9.83 5.67
CA GLN A 17 1.78 9.67 6.32
C GLN A 17 1.44 8.20 6.41
N LYS A 18 0.69 7.85 7.44
CA LYS A 18 0.17 6.49 7.58
C LYS A 18 -1.04 6.31 6.68
N PHE A 19 -1.15 5.10 6.14
CA PHE A 19 -2.31 4.74 5.35
C PHE A 19 -2.81 3.37 5.76
N SER A 20 -4.07 3.10 5.47
CA SER A 20 -4.60 1.75 5.60
C SER A 20 -5.68 1.57 4.54
N MET A 21 -5.79 0.36 4.03
CA MET A 21 -6.81 0.04 3.04
C MET A 21 -7.12 -1.44 3.08
N ASP A 22 -8.33 -1.78 2.66
CA ASP A 22 -8.76 -3.16 2.53
C ASP A 22 -8.66 -3.55 1.06
N ILE A 23 -7.96 -4.65 0.80
CA ILE A 23 -7.73 -5.11 -0.56
C ILE A 23 -8.17 -6.57 -0.65
N VAL A 24 -9.01 -6.86 -1.63
CA VAL A 24 -9.42 -8.23 -1.91
C VAL A 24 -8.38 -8.86 -2.83
N ALA A 25 -7.79 -9.94 -2.38
CA ALA A 25 -6.73 -10.61 -3.12
C ALA A 25 -6.72 -12.10 -2.76
N SER A 26 -5.96 -12.87 -3.52
CA SER A 26 -5.85 -14.30 -3.29
C SER A 26 -4.86 -14.63 -2.18
N SER A 27 -3.92 -13.75 -1.90
CA SER A 27 -2.92 -13.95 -0.86
C SER A 27 -2.42 -12.59 -0.36
N SER A 28 -1.69 -12.62 0.76
CA SER A 28 -1.14 -11.39 1.32
C SER A 28 -0.12 -10.75 0.38
N GLU A 29 0.67 -11.56 -0.31
CA GLU A 29 1.62 -11.03 -1.28
C GLU A 29 0.91 -10.30 -2.41
N ASP A 30 -0.17 -10.88 -2.90
CA ASP A 30 -0.96 -10.26 -3.95
C ASP A 30 -1.59 -8.96 -3.45
N ALA A 31 -2.05 -8.95 -2.20
CA ALA A 31 -2.61 -7.75 -1.59
C ALA A 31 -1.59 -6.63 -1.52
N GLU A 32 -0.36 -6.95 -1.10
CA GLU A 32 0.72 -5.98 -1.06
C GLU A 32 1.03 -5.43 -2.45
N HIS A 33 1.07 -6.29 -3.43
CA HIS A 33 1.33 -5.89 -4.82
C HIS A 33 0.29 -4.89 -5.30
N ARG A 34 -0.97 -5.18 -5.01
CA ARG A 34 -2.07 -4.29 -5.39
C ARG A 34 -1.99 -2.97 -4.64
N CYS A 35 -1.58 -3.03 -3.38
CA CYS A 35 -1.41 -1.84 -2.56
C CYS A 35 -0.34 -0.91 -3.16
N TYR A 36 0.81 -1.46 -3.52
CA TYR A 36 1.86 -0.67 -4.17
C TYR A 36 1.37 -0.04 -5.46
N SER A 37 0.60 -0.78 -6.23
CA SER A 37 0.07 -0.28 -7.49
C SER A 37 -0.88 0.90 -7.26
N ILE A 38 -1.76 0.77 -6.27
CA ILE A 38 -2.72 1.81 -5.95
C ILE A 38 -2.01 3.07 -5.46
N ILE A 39 -1.12 2.91 -4.48
CA ILE A 39 -0.40 4.06 -3.90
C ILE A 39 0.51 4.69 -4.94
N GLY A 40 1.23 3.89 -5.70
CA GLY A 40 2.13 4.41 -6.72
C GLY A 40 1.40 5.17 -7.81
N SER A 41 0.24 4.69 -8.20
CA SER A 41 -0.57 5.34 -9.22
C SER A 41 -1.16 6.67 -8.73
N ARG A 42 -1.65 6.69 -7.49
CA ARG A 42 -2.32 7.87 -6.96
C ARG A 42 -1.34 8.97 -6.55
N HIS A 43 -0.21 8.58 -5.98
CA HIS A 43 0.70 9.53 -5.34
C HIS A 43 2.06 9.57 -6.00
N LYS A 44 2.22 8.85 -7.08
CA LYS A 44 3.48 8.76 -7.82
C LYS A 44 4.65 8.37 -6.93
N ALA A 45 4.37 7.55 -5.92
CA ALA A 45 5.39 7.09 -4.99
C ALA A 45 6.03 5.80 -5.51
N ASN A 46 7.34 5.70 -5.32
CA ASN A 46 8.07 4.49 -5.67
C ASN A 46 7.85 3.42 -4.62
N ARG A 47 7.88 2.17 -5.05
CA ARG A 47 7.74 1.03 -4.14
C ARG A 47 8.75 1.10 -2.99
N ARG A 48 9.94 1.61 -3.27
CA ARG A 48 11.00 1.71 -2.26
C ARG A 48 10.67 2.67 -1.13
N THR A 49 9.80 3.64 -1.39
CA THR A 49 9.45 4.64 -0.39
C THR A 49 8.21 4.27 0.40
N ILE A 50 7.52 3.20 0.00
CA ILE A 50 6.32 2.74 0.68
C ILE A 50 6.71 1.64 1.66
N ASP A 51 6.42 1.85 2.94
CA ASP A 51 6.65 0.85 3.97
C ASP A 51 5.34 0.23 4.38
N ILE A 52 5.23 -1.07 4.23
CA ILE A 52 4.04 -1.81 4.64
C ILE A 52 4.33 -2.46 5.99
N GLU A 53 3.50 -2.19 6.97
CA GLU A 53 3.68 -2.73 8.31
C GLU A 53 2.99 -4.08 8.49
N SER A 54 1.93 -4.33 7.75
CA SER A 54 1.25 -5.62 7.82
C SER A 54 0.38 -5.86 6.61
#